data_369840a9ad4c85f0a4eb1ce43f0425c9
#
_entry.id   369840a9ad4c85f0a4eb1ce43f0425c9
#
_cell.length_a   1.000
_cell.length_b   1.000
_cell.length_c   1.000
_cell.angle_alpha   90.00
_cell.angle_beta   90.00
_cell.angle_gamma   90.00
#
_symmetry.space_group_name_H-M   'P 1'
#
loop_
_entity.id
_entity.type
_entity.pdbx_description
1 polymer ?
#
loop_
_entity_poly.entity_id
_entity_poly.type
_entity_poly.pdbx_seq_one_letter_code
_entity_poly.pdbx_strand_id
1 'polypeptide(L)'
;MDDDIQLDVTGPVLVVGGYGTVGGELSRLAGAGWPLLLTGRTPERGRALAEEVGAEVRRWDLGDPEPFSAKVRAVISTVNDPDDRVLLAAIRGGVPYVDLTRWTARVQRATAVAAVAPPRAPVLLSSSWMGGVTGLVAAALAAELGGASGVEIAIRYDLNDRAGADSVEFMDRLGLDYEVTEGGRRRMVMPLSGAAQVVIGGHRTKVARIDTPEQFTLPLVLGVDTAVTRIGFSANASTSALLAVRRTGFFRWGRGDRFTSVRRSMLYAPGEGGRALVRIDVRGRSGERRTATVSDPAGQAHLTAVGGLLGLRRVLGEDGAPVPRGVAFPEMTPVPQDVPAVLEKAGVRVEVA
;
A
#
# COMPACT_ATOMS: atom_id res chain seq x y z
N MET A 1 19.80 -18.02 10.53
CA MET A 1 18.58 -18.82 10.77
C MET A 1 17.65 -18.53 9.62
N ASP A 2 17.27 -19.55 8.87
CA ASP A 2 16.54 -19.33 7.62
C ASP A 2 15.14 -19.89 7.78
N ASP A 3 14.13 -18.99 7.61
CA ASP A 3 12.76 -19.41 7.42
C ASP A 3 12.67 -20.28 6.18
N ASP A 4 11.93 -21.40 6.27
CA ASP A 4 11.72 -22.35 5.19
C ASP A 4 10.28 -22.29 4.69
N ILE A 5 10.04 -21.40 3.74
CA ILE A 5 8.75 -21.28 3.04
C ILE A 5 8.92 -21.95 1.68
N GLN A 6 8.13 -22.99 1.41
CA GLN A 6 8.21 -23.78 0.18
C GLN A 6 6.94 -23.63 -0.64
N LEU A 7 7.09 -23.64 -1.97
CA LEU A 7 5.96 -23.63 -2.89
C LEU A 7 5.18 -24.93 -2.83
N ASP A 8 3.89 -24.83 -2.55
CA ASP A 8 2.88 -25.86 -2.74
C ASP A 8 1.69 -25.25 -3.46
N VAL A 9 1.52 -25.54 -4.73
CA VAL A 9 0.45 -24.98 -5.58
C VAL A 9 -0.97 -25.33 -5.12
N THR A 10 -1.10 -26.36 -4.28
CA THR A 10 -2.36 -26.77 -3.66
C THR A 10 -2.51 -26.29 -2.22
N GLY A 11 -1.43 -25.77 -1.65
CA GLY A 11 -1.37 -25.27 -0.28
C GLY A 11 -2.19 -24.00 -0.05
N PRO A 12 -2.24 -23.53 1.20
CA PRO A 12 -2.92 -22.28 1.56
C PRO A 12 -2.17 -21.04 1.06
N VAL A 13 -2.86 -19.91 1.02
CA VAL A 13 -2.21 -18.59 0.97
C VAL A 13 -1.76 -18.22 2.39
N LEU A 14 -0.48 -17.89 2.54
CA LEU A 14 0.07 -17.39 3.80
C LEU A 14 -0.17 -15.89 3.91
N VAL A 15 -0.95 -15.47 4.92
CA VAL A 15 -1.21 -14.06 5.23
C VAL A 15 -0.40 -13.67 6.47
N VAL A 16 0.70 -12.96 6.25
CA VAL A 16 1.56 -12.48 7.34
C VAL A 16 0.94 -11.22 7.95
N GLY A 17 0.60 -11.28 9.23
CA GLY A 17 -0.23 -10.27 9.90
C GLY A 17 -1.73 -10.46 9.65
N GLY A 18 -2.17 -11.67 9.34
CA GLY A 18 -3.50 -12.01 8.84
C GLY A 18 -4.68 -11.66 9.74
N TYR A 19 -4.46 -11.31 11.00
CA TYR A 19 -5.50 -10.84 11.93
C TYR A 19 -5.25 -9.41 12.45
N GLY A 20 -4.39 -8.65 11.75
CA GLY A 20 -4.25 -7.20 11.92
C GLY A 20 -5.40 -6.43 11.26
N THR A 21 -5.38 -5.10 11.32
CA THR A 21 -6.43 -4.25 10.73
C THR A 21 -6.64 -4.52 9.24
N VAL A 22 -5.57 -4.45 8.43
CA VAL A 22 -5.63 -4.76 6.99
C VAL A 22 -5.69 -6.27 6.74
N GLY A 23 -4.87 -7.04 7.48
CA GLY A 23 -4.81 -8.49 7.31
C GLY A 23 -6.14 -9.19 7.59
N GLY A 24 -6.92 -8.70 8.56
CA GLY A 24 -8.24 -9.25 8.87
C GLY A 24 -9.25 -9.02 7.76
N GLU A 25 -9.30 -7.81 7.18
CA GLU A 25 -10.14 -7.52 6.00
C GLU A 25 -9.71 -8.37 4.80
N LEU A 26 -8.39 -8.46 4.56
CA LEU A 26 -7.85 -9.30 3.49
C LEU A 26 -8.18 -10.78 3.69
N SER A 27 -8.10 -11.30 4.91
CA SER A 27 -8.40 -12.70 5.20
C SER A 27 -9.85 -13.04 4.94
N ARG A 28 -10.80 -12.12 5.24
CA ARG A 28 -12.21 -12.28 4.88
C ARG A 28 -12.42 -12.33 3.37
N LEU A 29 -11.79 -11.40 2.64
CA LEU A 29 -11.91 -11.35 1.19
C LEU A 29 -11.25 -12.55 0.50
N ALA A 30 -10.07 -12.96 0.95
CA ALA A 30 -9.28 -14.03 0.35
C ALA A 30 -9.79 -15.43 0.72
N GLY A 31 -10.37 -15.59 1.91
CA GLY A 31 -10.93 -16.87 2.39
C GLY A 31 -12.05 -17.43 1.53
N ALA A 32 -12.73 -16.59 0.76
CA ALA A 32 -13.73 -17.03 -0.21
C ALA A 32 -13.11 -17.75 -1.43
N GLY A 33 -11.82 -17.57 -1.70
CA GLY A 33 -11.14 -18.11 -2.89
C GLY A 33 -10.09 -19.18 -2.57
N TRP A 34 -9.46 -19.11 -1.39
CA TRP A 34 -8.33 -19.99 -1.03
C TRP A 34 -8.36 -20.42 0.43
N PRO A 35 -7.87 -21.65 0.75
CA PRO A 35 -7.46 -21.96 2.11
C PRO A 35 -6.42 -20.96 2.60
N LEU A 36 -6.50 -20.54 3.85
CA LEU A 36 -5.60 -19.54 4.42
C LEU A 36 -4.78 -20.12 5.58
N LEU A 37 -3.53 -19.65 5.68
CA LEU A 37 -2.69 -19.76 6.87
C LEU A 37 -2.41 -18.34 7.39
N LEU A 38 -2.99 -18.00 8.54
CA LEU A 38 -2.83 -16.69 9.15
C LEU A 38 -1.66 -16.71 10.13
N THR A 39 -0.79 -15.70 10.07
CA THR A 39 0.31 -15.60 11.03
C THR A 39 0.41 -14.24 11.68
N GLY A 40 1.08 -14.19 12.83
CA GLY A 40 1.41 -13.01 13.60
C GLY A 40 1.97 -13.39 14.96
N ARG A 41 2.22 -12.39 15.81
CA ARG A 41 2.91 -12.56 17.09
C ARG A 41 2.10 -13.28 18.15
N THR A 42 0.78 -13.12 18.14
CA THR A 42 -0.14 -13.59 19.17
C THR A 42 -1.31 -14.34 18.52
N PRO A 43 -1.15 -15.65 18.22
CA PRO A 43 -2.17 -16.44 17.50
C PRO A 43 -3.56 -16.45 18.16
N GLU A 44 -3.62 -16.32 19.47
CA GLU A 44 -4.87 -16.29 20.25
C GLU A 44 -5.80 -15.16 19.76
N ARG A 45 -5.24 -14.04 19.34
CA ARG A 45 -6.01 -12.90 18.78
C ARG A 45 -6.60 -13.18 17.40
N GLY A 46 -6.04 -14.17 16.69
CA GLY A 46 -6.48 -14.56 15.35
C GLY A 46 -7.52 -15.68 15.34
N ARG A 47 -7.77 -16.37 16.45
CA ARG A 47 -8.61 -17.58 16.50
C ARG A 47 -10.05 -17.33 15.99
N ALA A 48 -10.71 -16.29 16.49
CA ALA A 48 -12.08 -15.98 16.08
C ALA A 48 -12.19 -15.71 14.57
N LEU A 49 -11.22 -14.98 14.01
CA LEU A 49 -11.17 -14.74 12.56
C LEU A 49 -10.84 -16.03 11.79
N ALA A 50 -9.92 -16.85 12.31
CA ALA A 50 -9.57 -18.12 11.68
C ALA A 50 -10.77 -19.07 11.61
N GLU A 51 -11.58 -19.15 12.70
CA GLU A 51 -12.85 -19.88 12.71
C GLU A 51 -13.86 -19.30 11.71
N GLU A 52 -13.99 -17.97 11.64
CA GLU A 52 -14.88 -17.25 10.70
C GLU A 52 -14.59 -17.60 9.24
N VAL A 53 -13.29 -17.63 8.86
CA VAL A 53 -12.88 -17.81 7.45
C VAL A 53 -12.40 -19.24 7.14
N GLY A 54 -12.46 -20.17 8.07
CA GLY A 54 -11.99 -21.55 7.91
C GLY A 54 -10.48 -21.67 7.72
N ALA A 55 -9.69 -20.83 8.41
CA ALA A 55 -8.25 -20.75 8.26
C ALA A 55 -7.48 -21.44 9.39
N GLU A 56 -6.25 -21.84 9.12
CA GLU A 56 -5.27 -22.18 10.17
C GLU A 56 -4.62 -20.89 10.69
N VAL A 57 -4.29 -20.85 12.00
CA VAL A 57 -3.53 -19.76 12.57
C VAL A 57 -2.27 -20.29 13.26
N ARG A 58 -1.10 -19.66 12.97
CA ARG A 58 0.19 -20.04 13.56
C ARG A 58 0.97 -18.81 14.02
N ARG A 59 1.86 -19.02 15.00
CA ARG A 59 2.78 -17.96 15.44
C ARG A 59 3.90 -17.76 14.42
N TRP A 60 4.11 -16.53 14.03
CA TRP A 60 5.32 -16.06 13.37
C TRP A 60 5.59 -14.63 13.80
N ASP A 61 6.62 -14.43 14.60
CA ASP A 61 7.08 -13.12 15.04
C ASP A 61 8.34 -12.76 14.26
N LEU A 62 8.27 -11.71 13.45
CA LEU A 62 9.40 -11.30 12.62
C LEU A 62 10.57 -10.74 13.45
N GLY A 63 10.32 -10.31 14.68
CA GLY A 63 11.36 -9.89 15.63
C GLY A 63 11.98 -11.04 16.42
N ASP A 64 11.42 -12.25 16.33
CA ASP A 64 11.93 -13.43 17.00
C ASP A 64 12.88 -14.20 16.07
N PRO A 65 14.06 -14.62 16.53
CA PRO A 65 14.99 -15.40 15.71
C PRO A 65 14.49 -16.83 15.39
N GLU A 66 13.42 -17.30 16.03
CA GLU A 66 12.88 -18.65 15.78
C GLU A 66 12.47 -18.81 14.32
N PRO A 67 12.94 -19.87 13.60
CA PRO A 67 12.61 -20.08 12.21
C PRO A 67 11.15 -20.49 12.03
N PHE A 68 10.53 -19.99 10.98
CA PHE A 68 9.19 -20.37 10.56
C PHE A 68 9.25 -21.28 9.33
N SER A 69 8.44 -22.32 9.27
CA SER A 69 8.34 -23.19 8.09
C SER A 69 6.89 -23.41 7.68
N ALA A 70 6.65 -23.36 6.35
CA ALA A 70 5.34 -23.62 5.76
C ALA A 70 5.43 -24.03 4.28
N LYS A 71 4.46 -24.84 3.83
CA LYS A 71 4.22 -25.11 2.40
C LYS A 71 2.99 -24.34 1.96
N VAL A 72 3.13 -23.42 1.00
CA VAL A 72 2.09 -22.45 0.65
C VAL A 72 2.09 -22.14 -0.85
N ARG A 73 0.93 -21.74 -1.40
CA ARG A 73 0.83 -21.36 -2.82
C ARG A 73 1.28 -19.92 -3.09
N ALA A 74 1.14 -19.06 -2.15
CA ALA A 74 1.58 -17.66 -2.19
C ALA A 74 1.75 -17.10 -0.79
N VAL A 75 2.50 -16.01 -0.68
CA VAL A 75 2.66 -15.21 0.54
C VAL A 75 2.17 -13.81 0.29
N ILE A 76 1.37 -13.26 1.21
CA ILE A 76 1.05 -11.83 1.24
C ILE A 76 1.41 -11.25 2.60
N SER A 77 2.19 -10.15 2.60
CA SER A 77 2.61 -9.45 3.80
C SER A 77 1.77 -8.19 4.02
N THR A 78 1.16 -8.10 5.22
CA THR A 78 0.39 -6.95 5.69
C THR A 78 1.03 -6.32 6.94
N VAL A 79 2.30 -6.61 7.19
CA VAL A 79 3.07 -6.11 8.33
C VAL A 79 4.39 -5.52 7.88
N ASN A 80 4.87 -4.57 8.68
CA ASN A 80 6.21 -4.03 8.50
C ASN A 80 7.28 -5.13 8.72
N ASP A 81 8.09 -5.39 7.69
CA ASP A 81 9.18 -6.36 7.67
C ASP A 81 10.52 -5.61 7.50
N PRO A 82 11.14 -5.11 8.59
CA PRO A 82 12.32 -4.25 8.52
C PRO A 82 13.54 -4.92 7.89
N ASP A 83 13.66 -6.21 8.05
CA ASP A 83 14.83 -6.99 7.64
C ASP A 83 14.61 -7.77 6.35
N ASP A 84 13.48 -7.53 5.65
CA ASP A 84 13.07 -8.26 4.44
C ASP A 84 12.95 -9.78 4.64
N ARG A 85 12.70 -10.22 5.87
CA ARG A 85 12.68 -11.63 6.28
C ARG A 85 11.67 -12.44 5.48
N VAL A 86 10.44 -11.92 5.36
CA VAL A 86 9.34 -12.57 4.61
C VAL A 86 9.66 -12.60 3.12
N LEU A 87 10.13 -11.47 2.57
CA LEU A 87 10.53 -11.35 1.16
C LEU A 87 11.63 -12.35 0.81
N LEU A 88 12.69 -12.40 1.63
CA LEU A 88 13.82 -13.31 1.40
C LEU A 88 13.41 -14.78 1.50
N ALA A 89 12.54 -15.13 2.45
CA ALA A 89 12.00 -16.48 2.57
C ALA A 89 11.18 -16.88 1.33
N ALA A 90 10.31 -15.99 0.84
CA ALA A 90 9.53 -16.23 -0.38
C ALA A 90 10.43 -16.38 -1.61
N ILE A 91 11.45 -15.51 -1.78
CA ILE A 91 12.40 -15.60 -2.89
C ILE A 91 13.16 -16.93 -2.88
N ARG A 92 13.70 -17.35 -1.71
CA ARG A 92 14.42 -18.63 -1.57
C ARG A 92 13.54 -19.83 -1.88
N GLY A 93 12.31 -19.82 -1.38
CA GLY A 93 11.35 -20.89 -1.60
C GLY A 93 10.72 -20.90 -3.00
N GLY A 94 10.97 -19.87 -3.82
CA GLY A 94 10.34 -19.74 -5.14
C GLY A 94 8.82 -19.59 -5.06
N VAL A 95 8.33 -18.90 -4.03
CA VAL A 95 6.91 -18.69 -3.73
C VAL A 95 6.45 -17.31 -4.23
N PRO A 96 5.31 -17.21 -4.93
CA PRO A 96 4.70 -15.92 -5.28
C PRO A 96 4.50 -15.05 -4.05
N TYR A 97 4.88 -13.77 -4.15
CA TYR A 97 4.87 -12.85 -3.02
C TYR A 97 4.18 -11.54 -3.35
N VAL A 98 3.36 -11.03 -2.43
CA VAL A 98 2.73 -9.71 -2.47
C VAL A 98 3.07 -8.95 -1.20
N ASP A 99 3.43 -7.66 -1.33
CA ASP A 99 3.73 -6.79 -0.19
C ASP A 99 2.85 -5.53 -0.20
N LEU A 100 2.23 -5.21 0.94
CA LEU A 100 1.30 -4.08 1.06
C LEU A 100 1.82 -2.93 1.95
N THR A 101 3.01 -3.05 2.54
CA THR A 101 3.37 -2.21 3.71
C THR A 101 4.63 -1.39 3.54
N ARG A 102 5.32 -1.48 2.41
CA ARG A 102 6.60 -0.79 2.22
C ARG A 102 6.41 0.67 1.84
N TRP A 103 7.09 1.58 2.50
CA TRP A 103 7.26 2.94 2.00
C TRP A 103 8.37 3.01 0.94
N THR A 104 8.53 4.17 0.29
CA THR A 104 9.39 4.35 -0.89
C THR A 104 10.80 3.78 -0.73
N ALA A 105 11.53 4.13 0.33
CA ALA A 105 12.90 3.63 0.52
C ALA A 105 12.96 2.10 0.70
N ARG A 106 11.92 1.49 1.26
CA ARG A 106 11.84 0.03 1.41
C ARG A 106 11.41 -0.68 0.12
N VAL A 107 10.58 -0.04 -0.70
CA VAL A 107 10.29 -0.54 -2.05
C VAL A 107 11.57 -0.55 -2.88
N GLN A 108 12.36 0.53 -2.83
CA GLN A 108 13.67 0.62 -3.49
C GLN A 108 14.63 -0.47 -2.98
N ARG A 109 14.70 -0.68 -1.67
CA ARG A 109 15.52 -1.74 -1.07
C ARG A 109 15.06 -3.13 -1.49
N ALA A 110 13.76 -3.43 -1.45
CA ALA A 110 13.21 -4.71 -1.87
C ALA A 110 13.50 -5.00 -3.35
N THR A 111 13.43 -3.96 -4.21
CA THR A 111 13.80 -4.06 -5.62
C THR A 111 15.28 -4.40 -5.77
N ALA A 112 16.17 -3.75 -5.00
CA ALA A 112 17.60 -4.04 -5.01
C ALA A 112 17.91 -5.46 -4.51
N VAL A 113 17.27 -5.91 -3.42
CA VAL A 113 17.38 -7.27 -2.88
C VAL A 113 17.00 -8.30 -3.95
N ALA A 114 15.88 -8.11 -4.62
CA ALA A 114 15.44 -9.03 -5.66
C ALA A 114 16.30 -8.95 -6.93
N ALA A 115 16.99 -7.84 -7.20
CA ALA A 115 17.97 -7.76 -8.29
C ALA A 115 19.23 -8.58 -8.00
N VAL A 116 19.66 -8.66 -6.74
CA VAL A 116 20.83 -9.44 -6.30
C VAL A 116 20.47 -10.92 -6.13
N ALA A 117 19.26 -11.22 -5.67
CA ALA A 117 18.72 -12.56 -5.52
C ALA A 117 17.48 -12.73 -6.43
N PRO A 118 17.65 -12.96 -7.72
CA PRO A 118 16.53 -12.97 -8.67
C PRO A 118 15.47 -14.00 -8.30
N PRO A 119 14.21 -13.59 -8.11
CA PRO A 119 13.14 -14.49 -7.71
C PRO A 119 12.74 -15.41 -8.87
N ARG A 120 12.46 -16.67 -8.55
CA ARG A 120 11.93 -17.66 -9.50
C ARG A 120 10.41 -17.56 -9.68
N ALA A 121 9.73 -16.95 -8.71
CA ALA A 121 8.31 -16.67 -8.71
C ALA A 121 8.07 -15.15 -8.72
N PRO A 122 6.85 -14.67 -9.07
CA PRO A 122 6.56 -13.24 -9.06
C PRO A 122 6.66 -12.62 -7.66
N VAL A 123 7.26 -11.42 -7.61
CA VAL A 123 7.32 -10.56 -6.42
C VAL A 123 6.59 -9.26 -6.75
N LEU A 124 5.39 -9.09 -6.26
CA LEU A 124 4.58 -7.90 -6.47
C LEU A 124 4.69 -6.96 -5.26
N LEU A 125 5.36 -5.82 -5.45
CA LEU A 125 5.45 -4.77 -4.44
C LEU A 125 4.25 -3.83 -4.58
N SER A 126 3.12 -4.22 -4.00
CA SER A 126 1.83 -3.54 -4.06
C SER A 126 1.66 -2.54 -2.90
N SER A 127 2.74 -1.85 -2.55
CA SER A 127 2.82 -0.99 -1.37
C SER A 127 2.49 0.48 -1.66
N SER A 128 2.10 0.83 -2.90
CA SER A 128 1.53 2.13 -3.19
C SER A 128 0.23 2.33 -2.38
N TRP A 129 -0.24 3.57 -2.24
CA TRP A 129 -1.33 3.87 -1.32
C TRP A 129 -2.55 2.97 -1.57
N MET A 130 -3.14 2.48 -0.49
CA MET A 130 -4.25 1.51 -0.50
C MET A 130 -3.91 0.20 -1.23
N GLY A 131 -2.75 -0.39 -0.89
CA GLY A 131 -2.39 -1.70 -1.40
C GLY A 131 -2.21 -1.77 -2.93
N GLY A 132 -1.79 -0.67 -3.54
CA GLY A 132 -1.57 -0.61 -4.98
C GLY A 132 -2.73 -0.04 -5.80
N VAL A 133 -3.89 0.21 -5.21
CA VAL A 133 -5.08 0.70 -5.94
C VAL A 133 -4.80 2.03 -6.63
N THR A 134 -4.09 2.97 -5.99
CA THR A 134 -3.75 4.27 -6.60
C THR A 134 -2.89 4.14 -7.84
N GLY A 135 -1.86 3.28 -7.79
CA GLY A 135 -0.99 3.00 -8.94
C GLY A 135 -1.76 2.33 -10.09
N LEU A 136 -2.60 1.35 -9.75
CA LEU A 136 -3.42 0.61 -10.71
C LEU A 136 -4.41 1.54 -11.46
N VAL A 137 -5.14 2.40 -10.74
CA VAL A 137 -6.07 3.36 -11.34
C VAL A 137 -5.31 4.41 -12.16
N ALA A 138 -4.17 4.91 -11.68
CA ALA A 138 -3.34 5.83 -12.44
C ALA A 138 -2.85 5.22 -13.76
N ALA A 139 -2.45 3.95 -13.75
CA ALA A 139 -2.03 3.23 -14.96
C ALA A 139 -3.19 3.05 -15.95
N ALA A 140 -4.40 2.72 -15.46
CA ALA A 140 -5.58 2.61 -16.31
C ALA A 140 -5.91 3.92 -17.02
N LEU A 141 -5.95 5.04 -16.28
CA LEU A 141 -6.18 6.37 -16.87
C LEU A 141 -5.07 6.80 -17.84
N ALA A 142 -3.81 6.45 -17.52
CA ALA A 142 -2.70 6.72 -18.44
C ALA A 142 -2.83 5.92 -19.73
N ALA A 143 -3.29 4.68 -19.68
CA ALA A 143 -3.54 3.85 -20.85
C ALA A 143 -4.66 4.42 -21.75
N GLU A 144 -5.76 4.94 -21.16
CA GLU A 144 -6.83 5.61 -21.90
C GLU A 144 -6.34 6.86 -22.66
N LEU A 145 -5.34 7.56 -22.10
CA LEU A 145 -4.73 8.75 -22.71
C LEU A 145 -3.58 8.40 -23.70
N GLY A 146 -3.30 7.13 -23.94
CA GLY A 146 -2.17 6.71 -24.77
C GLY A 146 -0.80 7.04 -24.16
N GLY A 147 -0.74 7.22 -22.86
CA GLY A 147 0.44 7.56 -22.06
C GLY A 147 0.23 8.83 -21.23
N ALA A 148 1.04 8.99 -20.20
CA ALA A 148 0.95 10.11 -19.28
C ALA A 148 2.24 10.93 -19.23
N SER A 149 2.13 12.23 -18.94
CA SER A 149 3.23 13.13 -18.59
C SER A 149 3.25 13.46 -17.10
N GLY A 150 2.13 13.30 -16.40
CA GLY A 150 2.07 13.58 -14.97
C GLY A 150 0.92 12.89 -14.26
N VAL A 151 1.13 12.55 -12.98
CA VAL A 151 0.14 11.98 -12.09
C VAL A 151 0.15 12.75 -10.77
N GLU A 152 -1.02 13.20 -10.34
CA GLU A 152 -1.23 13.80 -9.01
C GLU A 152 -2.27 12.99 -8.25
N ILE A 153 -1.90 12.56 -7.04
CA ILE A 153 -2.76 11.80 -6.14
C ILE A 153 -3.07 12.66 -4.93
N ALA A 154 -4.34 12.82 -4.60
CA ALA A 154 -4.80 13.55 -3.43
C ALA A 154 -5.68 12.66 -2.56
N ILE A 155 -5.25 12.47 -1.31
CA ILE A 155 -5.87 11.59 -0.34
C ILE A 155 -6.62 12.42 0.70
N ARG A 156 -7.87 12.09 0.95
CA ARG A 156 -8.63 12.62 2.08
C ARG A 156 -8.73 11.53 3.15
N TYR A 157 -7.90 11.67 4.18
CA TYR A 157 -7.87 10.74 5.31
C TYR A 157 -9.03 11.07 6.27
N ASP A 158 -9.91 10.09 6.51
CA ASP A 158 -10.96 10.24 7.52
C ASP A 158 -10.39 9.99 8.92
N LEU A 159 -10.51 10.96 9.81
CA LEU A 159 -10.03 10.85 11.19
C LEU A 159 -10.80 9.81 12.02
N ASN A 160 -11.99 9.42 11.57
CA ASN A 160 -12.77 8.34 12.18
C ASN A 160 -12.39 6.96 11.67
N ASP A 161 -11.52 6.87 10.66
CA ASP A 161 -11.11 5.59 10.10
C ASP A 161 -10.15 4.85 11.04
N ARG A 162 -10.15 3.52 10.94
CA ARG A 162 -9.29 2.66 11.74
C ARG A 162 -7.85 2.80 11.27
N ALA A 163 -7.00 3.33 12.14
CA ALA A 163 -5.57 3.41 11.89
C ALA A 163 -4.87 2.10 12.29
N GLY A 164 -4.16 1.47 11.37
CA GLY A 164 -3.24 0.37 11.67
C GLY A 164 -1.91 0.88 12.21
N ALA A 165 -1.03 -0.05 12.62
CA ALA A 165 0.30 0.27 13.11
C ALA A 165 1.13 1.07 12.10
N ASP A 166 0.97 0.81 10.81
CA ASP A 166 1.69 1.50 9.73
C ASP A 166 1.28 2.97 9.59
N SER A 167 0.01 3.31 9.87
CA SER A 167 -0.44 4.71 9.90
C SER A 167 0.28 5.52 10.97
N VAL A 168 0.69 4.86 12.04
CA VAL A 168 1.47 5.46 13.12
C VAL A 168 2.93 5.67 12.69
N GLU A 169 3.50 4.73 11.96
CA GLU A 169 4.87 4.82 11.43
C GLU A 169 5.03 5.96 10.41
N PHE A 170 3.97 6.28 9.68
CA PHE A 170 3.92 7.46 8.82
C PHE A 170 4.35 8.74 9.55
N MET A 171 3.94 8.93 10.81
CA MET A 171 4.32 10.09 11.62
C MET A 171 5.82 10.18 11.88
N ASP A 172 6.48 9.05 12.00
CA ASP A 172 7.92 9.00 12.27
C ASP A 172 8.73 9.47 11.05
N ARG A 173 8.15 9.39 9.84
CA ARG A 173 8.77 9.81 8.58
C ARG A 173 8.54 11.28 8.21
N LEU A 174 7.63 11.99 8.87
CA LEU A 174 7.34 13.41 8.58
C LEU A 174 8.55 14.36 8.77
N GLY A 175 9.60 13.88 9.43
CA GLY A 175 10.85 14.62 9.59
C GLY A 175 11.94 14.26 8.57
N LEU A 176 11.69 13.33 7.64
CA LEU A 176 12.65 12.86 6.65
C LEU A 176 12.32 13.44 5.27
N ASP A 177 13.29 14.10 4.65
CA ASP A 177 13.16 14.53 3.26
C ASP A 177 13.18 13.29 2.35
N TYR A 178 12.46 13.35 1.24
CA TYR A 178 12.36 12.24 0.29
C TYR A 178 12.46 12.74 -1.14
N GLU A 179 12.87 11.86 -2.05
CA GLU A 179 13.03 12.17 -3.46
C GLU A 179 11.70 12.08 -4.21
N VAL A 180 11.43 13.01 -5.08
CA VAL A 180 10.32 13.00 -6.05
C VAL A 180 10.83 13.31 -7.45
N THR A 181 10.10 12.86 -8.47
CA THR A 181 10.28 13.33 -9.84
C THR A 181 9.28 14.42 -10.17
N GLU A 182 9.74 15.60 -10.55
CA GLU A 182 8.91 16.75 -10.87
C GLU A 182 9.52 17.53 -12.04
N GLY A 183 8.76 17.67 -13.14
CA GLY A 183 9.24 18.27 -14.39
C GLY A 183 10.43 17.52 -15.00
N GLY A 184 10.43 16.19 -14.95
CA GLY A 184 11.51 15.34 -15.47
C GLY A 184 12.80 15.37 -14.65
N ARG A 185 12.79 16.01 -13.48
CA ARG A 185 13.98 16.12 -12.62
C ARG A 185 13.74 15.52 -11.24
N ARG A 186 14.71 14.81 -10.72
CA ARG A 186 14.70 14.34 -9.33
C ARG A 186 15.05 15.49 -8.39
N ARG A 187 14.30 15.60 -7.31
CA ARG A 187 14.53 16.62 -6.28
C ARG A 187 14.09 16.12 -4.90
N MET A 188 14.82 16.57 -3.89
CA MET A 188 14.46 16.32 -2.50
C MET A 188 13.37 17.31 -2.07
N VAL A 189 12.34 16.79 -1.43
CA VAL A 189 11.23 17.59 -0.87
C VAL A 189 10.98 17.21 0.59
N MET A 190 10.50 18.18 1.34
CA MET A 190 10.07 17.93 2.72
C MET A 190 8.64 17.42 2.75
N PRO A 191 8.32 16.45 3.61
CA PRO A 191 6.92 16.12 3.92
C PRO A 191 6.14 17.36 4.36
N LEU A 192 4.84 17.35 4.11
CA LEU A 192 3.92 18.44 4.40
C LEU A 192 4.26 19.78 3.71
N SER A 193 5.12 19.75 2.68
CA SER A 193 5.34 20.91 1.79
C SER A 193 4.28 20.97 0.69
N GLY A 194 4.27 22.06 -0.09
CA GLY A 194 3.41 22.19 -1.27
C GLY A 194 1.92 22.04 -0.95
N ALA A 195 1.46 22.70 0.13
CA ALA A 195 0.07 22.68 0.53
C ALA A 195 -0.83 23.26 -0.58
N ALA A 196 -1.94 22.60 -0.85
CA ALA A 196 -2.93 22.96 -1.86
C ALA A 196 -4.35 22.72 -1.36
N GLN A 197 -5.34 23.30 -2.06
CA GLN A 197 -6.76 22.97 -1.87
C GLN A 197 -7.21 22.12 -3.05
N VAL A 198 -7.74 20.93 -2.76
CA VAL A 198 -8.24 19.99 -3.79
C VAL A 198 -9.67 19.58 -3.44
N VAL A 199 -10.52 19.43 -4.45
CA VAL A 199 -11.86 18.84 -4.26
C VAL A 199 -11.73 17.33 -4.44
N ILE A 200 -12.07 16.57 -3.40
CA ILE A 200 -12.01 15.12 -3.36
C ILE A 200 -13.38 14.60 -2.96
N GLY A 201 -14.08 13.88 -3.85
CA GLY A 201 -15.42 13.38 -3.58
C GLY A 201 -16.40 14.47 -3.13
N GLY A 202 -16.37 15.65 -3.76
CA GLY A 202 -17.21 16.82 -3.40
C GLY A 202 -16.71 17.64 -2.20
N HIS A 203 -15.66 17.20 -1.49
CA HIS A 203 -15.13 17.89 -0.30
C HIS A 203 -13.90 18.75 -0.64
N ARG A 204 -13.94 20.06 -0.34
CA ARG A 204 -12.75 20.93 -0.39
C ARG A 204 -11.80 20.55 0.74
N THR A 205 -10.71 19.89 0.38
CA THR A 205 -9.73 19.34 1.33
C THR A 205 -8.40 20.07 1.17
N LYS A 206 -7.84 20.53 2.28
CA LYS A 206 -6.48 21.03 2.35
C LYS A 206 -5.53 19.85 2.40
N VAL A 207 -4.62 19.76 1.45
CA VAL A 207 -3.67 18.64 1.31
C VAL A 207 -2.24 19.15 1.28
N ALA A 208 -1.29 18.30 1.67
CA ALA A 208 0.14 18.58 1.59
C ALA A 208 0.91 17.30 1.22
N ARG A 209 2.12 17.45 0.70
CA ARG A 209 2.95 16.35 0.20
C ARG A 209 3.28 15.32 1.27
N ILE A 210 3.26 14.06 0.89
CA ILE A 210 3.74 12.93 1.69
C ILE A 210 4.62 12.01 0.84
N ASP A 211 5.47 11.23 1.53
CA ASP A 211 6.23 10.16 0.91
C ASP A 211 5.33 8.93 0.68
N THR A 212 5.17 8.54 -0.58
CA THR A 212 4.48 7.31 -0.99
C THR A 212 5.20 6.67 -2.17
N PRO A 213 5.16 5.33 -2.29
CA PRO A 213 5.87 4.60 -3.34
C PRO A 213 5.53 5.01 -4.77
N GLU A 214 4.32 5.49 -5.03
CA GLU A 214 3.89 5.93 -6.37
C GLU A 214 4.79 7.01 -6.96
N GLN A 215 5.37 7.86 -6.11
CA GLN A 215 6.26 8.92 -6.57
C GLN A 215 7.60 8.39 -7.09
N PHE A 216 7.93 7.13 -6.74
CA PHE A 216 9.06 6.40 -7.29
C PHE A 216 8.65 5.49 -8.44
N THR A 217 7.55 4.72 -8.29
CA THR A 217 7.20 3.67 -9.23
C THR A 217 6.53 4.21 -10.51
N LEU A 218 5.67 5.23 -10.42
CA LEU A 218 5.01 5.82 -11.60
C LEU A 218 6.00 6.43 -12.61
N PRO A 219 7.00 7.24 -12.19
CA PRO A 219 8.04 7.68 -13.13
C PRO A 219 8.84 6.54 -13.75
N LEU A 220 9.13 5.50 -12.96
CA LEU A 220 9.89 4.34 -13.41
C LEU A 220 9.11 3.51 -14.43
N VAL A 221 7.82 3.29 -14.19
CA VAL A 221 6.98 2.36 -14.97
C VAL A 221 6.28 3.05 -16.13
N LEU A 222 5.66 4.20 -15.88
CA LEU A 222 4.87 4.93 -16.89
C LEU A 222 5.68 6.01 -17.60
N GLY A 223 6.91 6.30 -17.15
CA GLY A 223 7.76 7.34 -17.72
C GLY A 223 7.18 8.75 -17.56
N VAL A 224 6.42 9.00 -16.48
CA VAL A 224 5.85 10.33 -16.21
C VAL A 224 6.92 11.30 -15.72
N ASP A 225 6.83 12.54 -16.20
CA ASP A 225 7.75 13.61 -15.78
C ASP A 225 7.45 14.14 -14.37
N THR A 226 6.23 13.89 -13.87
CA THR A 226 5.80 14.37 -12.56
C THR A 226 4.91 13.32 -11.87
N ALA A 227 5.29 12.93 -10.66
CA ALA A 227 4.45 12.13 -9.78
C ALA A 227 4.43 12.77 -8.39
N VAL A 228 3.23 13.14 -7.91
CA VAL A 228 3.05 13.83 -6.63
C VAL A 228 1.89 13.23 -5.86
N THR A 229 2.13 12.84 -4.62
CA THR A 229 1.09 12.44 -3.68
C THR A 229 0.94 13.46 -2.56
N ARG A 230 -0.30 13.81 -2.24
CA ARG A 230 -0.67 14.71 -1.14
C ARG A 230 -1.73 14.07 -0.27
N ILE A 231 -1.70 14.39 1.02
CA ILE A 231 -2.71 13.96 1.98
C ILE A 231 -3.28 15.16 2.73
N GLY A 232 -4.56 15.08 3.06
CA GLY A 232 -5.23 15.97 4.00
C GLY A 232 -6.25 15.19 4.82
N PHE A 233 -6.61 15.75 5.98
CA PHE A 233 -7.60 15.11 6.86
C PHE A 233 -9.02 15.55 6.51
N SER A 234 -9.99 14.76 6.94
CA SER A 234 -11.42 15.07 6.83
C SER A 234 -11.76 16.43 7.47
N ALA A 235 -11.04 16.81 8.54
CA ALA A 235 -11.09 18.15 9.11
C ALA A 235 -9.90 19.01 8.62
N ASN A 236 -10.16 20.05 7.85
CA ASN A 236 -9.12 20.98 7.37
C ASN A 236 -8.34 21.67 8.50
N ALA A 237 -8.96 21.83 9.68
CA ALA A 237 -8.32 22.34 10.88
C ALA A 237 -7.17 21.43 11.34
N SER A 238 -7.36 20.10 11.31
CA SER A 238 -6.33 19.12 11.68
C SER A 238 -5.14 19.17 10.71
N THR A 239 -5.41 19.28 9.40
CA THR A 239 -4.34 19.50 8.41
C THR A 239 -3.59 20.80 8.68
N SER A 240 -4.31 21.89 9.00
CA SER A 240 -3.70 23.18 9.29
C SER A 240 -2.85 23.16 10.54
N ALA A 241 -3.31 22.46 11.60
CA ALA A 241 -2.55 22.28 12.84
C ALA A 241 -1.25 21.50 12.58
N LEU A 242 -1.31 20.41 11.80
CA LEU A 242 -0.13 19.64 11.42
C LEU A 242 0.89 20.49 10.63
N LEU A 243 0.41 21.33 9.71
CA LEU A 243 1.26 22.26 8.96
C LEU A 243 1.88 23.33 9.86
N ALA A 244 1.18 23.79 10.90
CA ALA A 244 1.72 24.72 11.89
C ALA A 244 2.83 24.06 12.72
N VAL A 245 2.61 22.84 13.21
CA VAL A 245 3.64 22.04 13.92
C VAL A 245 4.87 21.82 13.03
N ARG A 246 4.69 21.53 11.74
CA ARG A 246 5.81 21.43 10.81
C ARG A 246 6.66 22.69 10.76
N ARG A 247 6.04 23.90 10.79
CA ARG A 247 6.75 25.19 10.73
C ARG A 247 7.67 25.43 11.93
N THR A 248 7.41 24.82 13.08
CA THR A 248 8.29 24.88 14.26
C THR A 248 9.54 24.00 14.11
N GLY A 249 9.63 23.19 13.06
CA GLY A 249 10.70 22.24 12.88
C GLY A 249 10.57 20.97 13.74
N PHE A 250 9.47 20.81 14.50
CA PHE A 250 9.29 19.70 15.45
C PHE A 250 9.57 18.33 14.85
N PHE A 251 9.11 18.06 13.64
CA PHE A 251 9.35 16.76 13.00
C PHE A 251 10.82 16.49 12.68
N ARG A 252 11.66 17.52 12.60
CA ARG A 252 13.12 17.38 12.38
C ARG A 252 13.89 17.20 13.68
N TRP A 253 13.73 18.11 14.63
CA TRP A 253 14.46 18.02 15.89
C TRP A 253 13.84 17.00 16.87
N GLY A 254 12.55 16.73 16.78
CA GLY A 254 11.84 15.72 17.54
C GLY A 254 11.95 14.30 16.96
N ARG A 255 12.87 14.05 16.03
CA ARG A 255 13.20 12.69 15.57
C ARG A 255 13.90 11.93 16.69
N GLY A 256 13.60 10.65 16.81
CA GLY A 256 14.17 9.79 17.84
C GLY A 256 13.10 9.28 18.82
N ASP A 257 13.48 8.26 19.56
CA ASP A 257 12.55 7.47 20.37
C ASP A 257 11.88 8.25 21.49
N ARG A 258 12.59 9.25 22.03
CA ARG A 258 12.09 10.12 23.11
C ARG A 258 10.76 10.81 22.79
N PHE A 259 10.53 11.15 21.51
CA PHE A 259 9.31 11.88 21.08
C PHE A 259 8.34 11.01 20.28
N THR A 260 8.59 9.71 20.19
CA THR A 260 7.75 8.77 19.43
C THR A 260 6.31 8.77 19.92
N SER A 261 6.08 8.69 21.24
CA SER A 261 4.74 8.72 21.81
C SER A 261 3.99 10.04 21.52
N VAL A 262 4.71 11.17 21.55
CA VAL A 262 4.12 12.49 21.24
C VAL A 262 3.74 12.57 19.75
N ARG A 263 4.63 12.17 18.84
CA ARG A 263 4.33 12.16 17.41
C ARG A 263 3.12 11.28 17.10
N ARG A 264 3.09 10.08 17.69
CA ARG A 264 2.04 9.10 17.46
C ARG A 264 0.69 9.53 18.01
N SER A 265 0.65 10.20 19.17
CA SER A 265 -0.60 10.70 19.75
C SER A 265 -1.24 11.82 18.93
N MET A 266 -0.49 12.52 18.08
CA MET A 266 -1.03 13.61 17.24
C MET A 266 -2.03 13.12 16.16
N LEU A 267 -1.98 11.86 15.78
CA LEU A 267 -2.86 11.29 14.76
C LEU A 267 -3.60 10.01 15.21
N TYR A 268 -3.24 9.47 16.35
CA TYR A 268 -3.87 8.25 16.83
C TYR A 268 -5.19 8.59 17.52
N ALA A 269 -6.27 8.58 16.76
CA ALA A 269 -7.61 8.37 17.29
C ALA A 269 -8.04 6.97 16.84
N PRO A 270 -8.33 6.04 17.78
CA PRO A 270 -8.93 4.76 17.40
C PRO A 270 -10.33 5.06 16.85
N GLY A 271 -10.46 5.09 15.54
CA GLY A 271 -11.72 5.29 14.86
C GLY A 271 -12.54 3.99 14.85
N GLU A 272 -13.86 4.13 14.80
CA GLU A 272 -14.80 3.00 14.68
C GLU A 272 -14.99 2.57 13.23
N GLY A 273 -14.55 3.36 12.27
CA GLY A 273 -14.61 3.17 10.84
C GLY A 273 -14.88 4.49 10.11
N GLY A 274 -14.29 4.66 8.94
CA GLY A 274 -14.41 5.86 8.12
C GLY A 274 -14.45 5.50 6.65
N ARG A 275 -14.57 6.52 5.79
CA ARG A 275 -14.57 6.36 4.34
C ARG A 275 -13.18 6.66 3.78
N ALA A 276 -12.66 5.78 2.93
CA ALA A 276 -11.51 6.12 2.11
C ALA A 276 -11.94 6.95 0.90
N LEU A 277 -11.25 8.07 0.65
CA LEU A 277 -11.45 8.93 -0.51
C LEU A 277 -10.10 9.32 -1.11
N VAL A 278 -9.92 9.01 -2.38
CA VAL A 278 -8.71 9.35 -3.14
C VAL A 278 -9.10 9.93 -4.50
N ARG A 279 -8.48 11.04 -4.86
CA ARG A 279 -8.55 11.62 -6.20
C ARG A 279 -7.23 11.38 -6.92
N ILE A 280 -7.31 10.94 -8.16
CA ILE A 280 -6.17 10.66 -9.03
C ILE A 280 -6.36 11.47 -10.32
N ASP A 281 -5.48 12.43 -10.55
CA ASP A 281 -5.46 13.26 -11.76
C ASP A 281 -4.30 12.81 -12.64
N VAL A 282 -4.59 12.41 -13.88
CA VAL A 282 -3.58 12.02 -14.88
C VAL A 282 -3.61 13.02 -16.01
N ARG A 283 -2.42 13.52 -16.38
CA ARG A 283 -2.22 14.39 -17.53
C ARG A 283 -1.58 13.59 -18.66
N GLY A 284 -2.20 13.55 -19.80
CA GLY A 284 -1.66 13.00 -21.04
C GLY A 284 -0.48 13.82 -21.58
N ARG A 285 0.25 13.24 -22.51
CA ARG A 285 1.40 13.91 -23.17
C ARG A 285 0.96 15.05 -24.09
N SER A 286 -0.23 15.01 -24.65
CA SER A 286 -0.85 16.06 -25.47
C SER A 286 -1.60 17.12 -24.65
N GLY A 287 -1.64 16.97 -23.31
CA GLY A 287 -2.21 17.95 -22.40
C GLY A 287 -3.61 17.65 -21.90
N GLU A 288 -4.27 16.61 -22.42
CA GLU A 288 -5.56 16.11 -21.91
C GLU A 288 -5.45 15.70 -20.46
N ARG A 289 -6.59 15.65 -19.79
CA ARG A 289 -6.66 15.22 -18.40
C ARG A 289 -7.76 14.19 -18.22
N ARG A 290 -7.49 13.23 -17.34
CA ARG A 290 -8.48 12.34 -16.77
C ARG A 290 -8.37 12.39 -15.25
N THR A 291 -9.51 12.34 -14.61
CA THR A 291 -9.60 12.32 -13.15
C THR A 291 -10.41 11.11 -12.73
N ALA A 292 -9.92 10.35 -11.77
CA ALA A 292 -10.71 9.36 -11.05
C ALA A 292 -10.86 9.74 -9.60
N THR A 293 -12.05 9.50 -9.03
CA THR A 293 -12.29 9.54 -7.60
C THR A 293 -12.61 8.13 -7.14
N VAL A 294 -11.74 7.58 -6.30
CA VAL A 294 -11.92 6.27 -5.66
C VAL A 294 -12.54 6.49 -4.29
N SER A 295 -13.63 5.80 -3.99
CA SER A 295 -14.36 5.89 -2.72
C SER A 295 -14.68 4.50 -2.19
N ASP A 296 -14.22 4.21 -0.99
CA ASP A 296 -14.57 3.00 -0.27
C ASP A 296 -15.31 3.34 1.02
N PRO A 297 -16.60 2.96 1.15
CA PRO A 297 -17.37 3.22 2.35
C PRO A 297 -16.90 2.40 3.56
N ALA A 298 -16.20 1.29 3.34
CA ALA A 298 -15.65 0.43 4.39
C ALA A 298 -14.29 0.88 4.91
N GLY A 299 -13.71 1.95 4.32
CA GLY A 299 -12.50 2.60 4.82
C GLY A 299 -11.20 2.10 4.19
N GLN A 300 -10.10 2.65 4.69
CA GLN A 300 -8.78 2.43 4.13
C GLN A 300 -8.28 0.99 4.28
N ALA A 301 -8.60 0.34 5.39
CA ALA A 301 -8.19 -1.04 5.63
C ALA A 301 -8.81 -1.99 4.60
N HIS A 302 -10.10 -1.82 4.32
CA HIS A 302 -10.81 -2.59 3.30
C HIS A 302 -10.25 -2.29 1.90
N LEU A 303 -10.09 -1.02 1.52
CA LEU A 303 -9.53 -0.64 0.22
C LEU A 303 -8.11 -1.20 0.01
N THR A 304 -7.28 -1.20 1.07
CA THR A 304 -5.95 -1.83 1.03
C THR A 304 -6.04 -3.35 0.86
N ALA A 305 -6.99 -3.98 1.55
CA ALA A 305 -7.24 -5.41 1.42
C ALA A 305 -7.71 -5.80 0.02
N VAL A 306 -8.57 -4.98 -0.61
CA VAL A 306 -8.98 -5.15 -2.01
C VAL A 306 -7.77 -5.08 -2.94
N GLY A 307 -6.88 -4.09 -2.76
CA GLY A 307 -5.61 -4.02 -3.50
C GLY A 307 -4.76 -5.27 -3.32
N GLY A 308 -4.66 -5.79 -2.10
CA GLY A 308 -3.98 -7.05 -1.79
C GLY A 308 -4.60 -8.27 -2.45
N LEU A 309 -5.93 -8.37 -2.48
CA LEU A 309 -6.66 -9.43 -3.18
C LEU A 309 -6.36 -9.41 -4.69
N LEU A 310 -6.38 -8.22 -5.31
CA LEU A 310 -6.02 -8.07 -6.72
C LEU A 310 -4.56 -8.47 -6.96
N GLY A 311 -3.66 -8.11 -6.06
CA GLY A 311 -2.27 -8.52 -6.10
C GLY A 311 -2.09 -10.04 -6.01
N LEU A 312 -2.82 -10.72 -5.11
CA LEU A 312 -2.83 -12.19 -5.03
C LEU A 312 -3.29 -12.83 -6.33
N ARG A 313 -4.42 -12.39 -6.87
CA ARG A 313 -4.94 -12.90 -8.16
C ARG A 313 -3.93 -12.70 -9.28
N ARG A 314 -3.23 -11.57 -9.30
CA ARG A 314 -2.19 -11.24 -10.27
C ARG A 314 -1.01 -12.23 -10.22
N VAL A 315 -0.45 -12.47 -9.04
CA VAL A 315 0.72 -13.36 -8.88
C VAL A 315 0.37 -14.83 -9.03
N LEU A 316 -0.89 -15.21 -8.84
CA LEU A 316 -1.44 -16.54 -9.06
C LEU A 316 -1.94 -16.77 -10.50
N GLY A 317 -2.00 -15.72 -11.34
CA GLY A 317 -2.49 -15.82 -12.72
C GLY A 317 -4.01 -15.99 -12.83
N GLU A 318 -4.76 -15.53 -11.84
CA GLU A 318 -6.22 -15.72 -11.73
C GLU A 318 -7.01 -14.46 -12.14
N ASP A 319 -6.35 -13.41 -12.62
CA ASP A 319 -6.98 -12.18 -13.11
C ASP A 319 -7.05 -12.09 -14.64
N GLY A 320 -6.60 -13.15 -15.34
CA GLY A 320 -6.61 -13.22 -16.79
C GLY A 320 -5.48 -12.46 -17.49
N ALA A 321 -4.60 -11.76 -16.74
CA ALA A 321 -3.40 -11.15 -17.30
C ALA A 321 -2.19 -12.07 -17.20
N PRO A 322 -1.15 -11.83 -17.99
CA PRO A 322 0.11 -12.55 -17.86
C PRO A 322 0.69 -12.38 -16.44
N VAL A 323 1.10 -13.48 -15.83
CA VAL A 323 1.80 -13.46 -14.53
C VAL A 323 3.09 -12.67 -14.67
N PRO A 324 3.33 -11.68 -13.79
CA PRO A 324 4.56 -10.90 -13.85
C PRO A 324 5.80 -11.78 -13.59
N ARG A 325 6.92 -11.40 -14.18
CA ARG A 325 8.20 -12.07 -13.95
C ARG A 325 9.10 -11.21 -13.07
N GLY A 326 9.74 -11.84 -12.08
CA GLY A 326 10.63 -11.11 -11.16
C GLY A 326 9.87 -10.11 -10.30
N VAL A 327 10.45 -8.93 -10.09
CA VAL A 327 9.80 -7.84 -9.34
C VAL A 327 8.84 -7.07 -10.24
N ALA A 328 7.66 -6.81 -9.74
CA ALA A 328 6.64 -6.02 -10.41
C ALA A 328 5.97 -5.04 -9.42
N PHE A 329 5.33 -4.02 -9.99
CA PHE A 329 4.46 -3.07 -9.29
C PHE A 329 3.05 -3.15 -9.90
N PRO A 330 2.00 -2.76 -9.18
CA PRO A 330 0.61 -2.83 -9.69
C PRO A 330 0.43 -2.17 -11.06
N GLU A 331 1.08 -1.05 -11.30
CA GLU A 331 1.02 -0.26 -12.52
C GLU A 331 1.81 -0.84 -13.71
N MET A 332 2.64 -1.87 -13.51
CA MET A 332 3.44 -2.49 -14.59
C MET A 332 2.61 -3.36 -15.53
N THR A 333 1.54 -3.93 -15.01
CA THR A 333 0.72 -4.85 -15.79
C THR A 333 -0.73 -4.42 -15.69
N PRO A 334 -1.34 -3.91 -16.79
CA PRO A 334 -2.74 -3.55 -16.79
C PRO A 334 -3.60 -4.76 -16.42
N VAL A 335 -4.63 -4.52 -15.63
CA VAL A 335 -5.65 -5.55 -15.38
C VAL A 335 -6.40 -5.76 -16.70
N PRO A 336 -6.65 -7.00 -17.17
CA PRO A 336 -7.34 -7.27 -18.43
C PRO A 336 -8.77 -6.75 -18.46
N GLN A 337 -9.38 -6.57 -17.30
CA GLN A 337 -10.71 -6.03 -17.14
C GLN A 337 -10.63 -4.53 -16.83
N ASP A 338 -11.71 -3.82 -17.10
CA ASP A 338 -11.89 -2.45 -16.67
C ASP A 338 -11.64 -2.31 -15.17
N VAL A 339 -10.62 -1.53 -14.79
CA VAL A 339 -10.20 -1.35 -13.40
C VAL A 339 -11.35 -0.84 -12.51
N PRO A 340 -12.16 0.17 -12.93
CA PRO A 340 -13.35 0.54 -12.19
C PRO A 340 -14.28 -0.62 -11.93
N ALA A 341 -14.64 -1.40 -12.93
CA ALA A 341 -15.54 -2.54 -12.80
C ALA A 341 -15.00 -3.65 -11.87
N VAL A 342 -13.67 -3.84 -11.86
CA VAL A 342 -13.03 -4.79 -10.94
C VAL A 342 -13.13 -4.32 -9.50
N LEU A 343 -12.90 -3.04 -9.25
CA LEU A 343 -13.00 -2.43 -7.92
C LEU A 343 -14.45 -2.38 -7.41
N GLU A 344 -15.41 -2.08 -8.29
CA GLU A 344 -16.86 -2.07 -7.96
C GLU A 344 -17.36 -3.41 -7.48
N LYS A 345 -16.87 -4.52 -8.04
CA LYS A 345 -17.21 -5.88 -7.55
C LYS A 345 -16.79 -6.11 -6.10
N ALA A 346 -15.82 -5.38 -5.61
CA ALA A 346 -15.38 -5.39 -4.21
C ALA A 346 -16.03 -4.29 -3.35
N GLY A 347 -17.06 -3.59 -3.87
CA GLY A 347 -17.77 -2.53 -3.16
C GLY A 347 -17.08 -1.16 -3.21
N VAL A 348 -15.98 -1.02 -3.94
CA VAL A 348 -15.25 0.23 -4.12
C VAL A 348 -15.79 0.98 -5.34
N ARG A 349 -16.20 2.23 -5.17
CA ARG A 349 -16.70 3.07 -6.27
C ARG A 349 -15.56 3.83 -6.93
N VAL A 350 -15.57 3.88 -8.25
CA VAL A 350 -14.63 4.66 -9.06
C VAL A 350 -15.42 5.54 -10.02
N GLU A 351 -15.34 6.84 -9.83
CA GLU A 351 -15.95 7.84 -10.70
C GLU A 351 -14.86 8.43 -11.60
N VAL A 352 -14.99 8.31 -12.91
CA VAL A 352 -14.04 8.85 -13.91
C VAL A 352 -14.66 10.06 -14.60
N ALA A 353 -13.88 11.16 -14.75
CA ALA A 353 -14.28 12.43 -15.39
C ALA A 353 -13.21 12.97 -16.35
#